data_c72ac25d0635c89395b252a2fdcef0c6
#
_entry.id   c72ac25d0635c89395b252a2fdcef0c6
#
_cell.length_a   1.000
_cell.length_b   1.000
_cell.length_c   1.000
_cell.angle_alpha   90.00
_cell.angle_beta   90.00
_cell.angle_gamma   90.00
#
_symmetry.space_group_name_H-M   'P 1'
#
loop_
_entity.id
_entity.type
_entity.pdbx_description
1 polymer ?
#
loop_
_entity_poly.entity_id
_entity_poly.type
_entity_poly.pdbx_seq_one_letter_code
_entity_poly.pdbx_strand_id
1 'polypeptide(L)'
;MMARTKRDRRAYSAGEWGRNRVRVFPDPRTGIIQVQWRENDRRLTRSLKHRDWSRAKRQADEIAAGLTDTVAAKTTDAEPEPLTLHTLFDIYREEVTPTKTRRSRTHDRAVMKMFLRFFGKHRMAKSLSQRDWDRFIRARRAGKVGPTGRKVSDRTVERDLKLLLAILNWAGKSRDEEGRLLLESNPLRGLKLPKEKNPARVLLTDAEYEALLKVAGDIDWRFRVALVLAHETGHRIGAIRQLRWSDIDMEARTIRWRGEHEKNGYEHRTPMTVDARCILEEARRHHPGIGNAPVMPAPRDPFRCLGQSRARIWWDRAEKLAALEPRLRRGWHSLRRKFASDLMDLPLKVLCELGGWKTAETVLQCYQRPDEDRLRRAIEEYRGGRSAAN
;
A
#
# COMPACT_ATOMS: atom_id res chain seq x y z
N MET A 1 -26.68 10.92 -18.13
CA MET A 1 -26.60 10.14 -16.88
C MET A 1 -26.44 8.66 -17.29
N MET A 2 -25.21 8.19 -17.49
CA MET A 2 -24.93 6.79 -17.87
C MET A 2 -24.64 5.99 -16.60
N ALA A 3 -25.50 5.05 -16.30
CA ALA A 3 -25.37 4.13 -15.19
C ALA A 3 -24.07 3.31 -15.34
N ARG A 4 -23.17 3.39 -14.35
CA ARG A 4 -22.02 2.49 -14.19
C ARG A 4 -22.56 1.08 -13.94
N THR A 5 -22.60 0.26 -14.96
CA THR A 5 -22.86 -1.19 -14.84
C THR A 5 -21.90 -1.81 -13.83
N LYS A 6 -22.44 -2.44 -12.80
CA LYS A 6 -21.68 -3.29 -11.86
C LYS A 6 -20.90 -4.31 -12.69
N ARG A 7 -19.56 -4.27 -12.63
CA ARG A 7 -18.69 -5.27 -13.27
C ARG A 7 -19.02 -6.65 -12.70
N ASP A 8 -19.53 -7.52 -13.54
CA ASP A 8 -19.80 -8.91 -13.17
C ASP A 8 -18.45 -9.60 -12.86
N ARG A 9 -18.25 -9.96 -11.60
CA ARG A 9 -17.02 -10.62 -11.11
C ARG A 9 -17.16 -12.13 -11.08
N ARG A 10 -18.17 -12.69 -11.71
CA ARG A 10 -18.40 -14.12 -11.72
C ARG A 10 -17.23 -14.84 -12.40
N ALA A 11 -16.75 -15.89 -11.79
CA ALA A 11 -15.84 -16.83 -12.40
C ALA A 11 -16.27 -18.24 -11.97
N TYR A 12 -16.14 -19.19 -12.89
CA TYR A 12 -16.37 -20.61 -12.63
C TYR A 12 -15.14 -21.38 -13.08
N SER A 13 -14.82 -22.46 -12.37
CA SER A 13 -13.74 -23.36 -12.76
C SER A 13 -14.27 -24.77 -12.79
N ALA A 14 -14.02 -25.47 -13.90
CA ALA A 14 -14.28 -26.87 -14.11
C ALA A 14 -12.95 -27.64 -14.13
N GLY A 15 -12.99 -28.93 -13.81
CA GLY A 15 -11.82 -29.78 -13.78
C GLY A 15 -10.88 -29.54 -12.60
N GLU A 16 -9.86 -30.37 -12.52
CA GLU A 16 -8.90 -30.43 -11.41
C GLU A 16 -7.70 -29.50 -11.64
N TRP A 17 -7.26 -28.86 -10.56
CA TRP A 17 -6.11 -27.98 -10.60
C TRP A 17 -4.81 -28.74 -10.93
N GLY A 18 -4.03 -28.20 -11.87
CA GLY A 18 -2.78 -28.86 -12.31
C GLY A 18 -2.99 -30.01 -13.32
N ARG A 19 -4.22 -30.47 -13.55
CA ARG A 19 -4.54 -31.57 -14.44
C ARG A 19 -5.31 -31.13 -15.68
N ASN A 20 -6.56 -30.68 -15.50
CA ASN A 20 -7.44 -30.30 -16.59
C ASN A 20 -8.33 -29.11 -16.28
N ARG A 21 -7.83 -28.20 -15.42
CA ARG A 21 -8.60 -27.03 -14.97
C ARG A 21 -8.91 -26.06 -16.11
N VAL A 22 -10.18 -25.81 -16.29
CA VAL A 22 -10.75 -24.86 -17.23
C VAL A 22 -11.46 -23.76 -16.43
N ARG A 23 -11.17 -22.50 -16.71
CA ARG A 23 -11.79 -21.36 -16.04
C ARG A 23 -12.57 -20.53 -17.04
N VAL A 24 -13.80 -20.15 -16.69
CA VAL A 24 -14.62 -19.21 -17.46
C VAL A 24 -14.87 -17.94 -16.67
N PHE A 25 -14.81 -16.79 -17.35
CA PHE A 25 -15.02 -15.46 -16.77
C PHE A 25 -15.46 -14.48 -17.85
N PRO A 26 -16.27 -13.47 -17.52
CA PRO A 26 -16.67 -12.45 -18.48
C PRO A 26 -15.52 -11.49 -18.78
N ASP A 27 -15.36 -11.14 -20.03
CA ASP A 27 -14.47 -10.07 -20.46
C ASP A 27 -14.95 -8.74 -19.88
N PRO A 28 -14.08 -7.96 -19.23
CA PRO A 28 -14.50 -6.74 -18.53
C PRO A 28 -15.02 -5.62 -19.43
N ARG A 29 -14.72 -5.67 -20.74
CA ARG A 29 -15.09 -4.63 -21.72
C ARG A 29 -16.35 -5.01 -22.49
N THR A 30 -16.45 -6.27 -22.92
CA THR A 30 -17.51 -6.74 -23.83
C THR A 30 -18.60 -7.53 -23.11
N GLY A 31 -18.33 -8.06 -21.92
CA GLY A 31 -19.21 -8.98 -21.20
C GLY A 31 -19.30 -10.38 -21.84
N ILE A 32 -18.58 -10.62 -22.94
CA ILE A 32 -18.52 -11.93 -23.60
C ILE A 32 -17.69 -12.88 -22.74
N ILE A 33 -18.16 -14.11 -22.56
CA ILE A 33 -17.46 -15.06 -21.69
C ILE A 33 -16.21 -15.59 -22.40
N GLN A 34 -15.11 -15.59 -21.66
CA GLN A 34 -13.83 -16.18 -22.05
C GLN A 34 -13.66 -17.49 -21.31
N VAL A 35 -13.14 -18.50 -22.00
CA VAL A 35 -12.68 -19.76 -21.41
C VAL A 35 -11.15 -19.81 -21.45
N GLN A 36 -10.54 -20.28 -20.37
CA GLN A 36 -9.10 -20.35 -20.20
C GLN A 36 -8.69 -21.69 -19.62
N TRP A 37 -7.67 -22.32 -20.23
CA TRP A 37 -7.07 -23.57 -19.75
C TRP A 37 -5.56 -23.59 -20.03
N ARG A 38 -4.87 -24.60 -19.54
CA ARG A 38 -3.45 -24.85 -19.85
C ARG A 38 -3.32 -26.09 -20.72
N GLU A 39 -2.48 -26.01 -21.73
CA GLU A 39 -2.10 -27.11 -22.59
C GLU A 39 -0.61 -26.99 -22.91
N ASN A 40 0.17 -28.06 -22.68
CA ASN A 40 1.63 -28.08 -22.87
C ASN A 40 2.35 -26.89 -22.24
N ASP A 41 2.03 -26.58 -20.97
CA ASP A 41 2.56 -25.45 -20.19
C ASP A 41 2.23 -24.05 -20.74
N ARG A 42 1.45 -23.99 -21.83
CA ARG A 42 0.97 -22.72 -22.40
C ARG A 42 -0.45 -22.43 -21.92
N ARG A 43 -0.68 -21.20 -21.52
CA ARG A 43 -2.00 -20.71 -21.15
C ARG A 43 -2.75 -20.32 -22.42
N LEU A 44 -3.83 -21.02 -22.71
CA LEU A 44 -4.72 -20.73 -23.82
C LEU A 44 -5.96 -20.01 -23.30
N THR A 45 -6.42 -19.02 -24.06
CA THR A 45 -7.65 -18.28 -23.77
C THR A 45 -8.44 -18.16 -25.06
N ARG A 46 -9.73 -18.54 -25.00
CA ARG A 46 -10.64 -18.51 -26.14
C ARG A 46 -11.94 -17.82 -25.77
N SER A 47 -12.48 -17.02 -26.67
CA SER A 47 -13.81 -16.44 -26.51
C SER A 47 -14.89 -17.48 -26.81
N LEU A 48 -15.91 -17.58 -25.94
CA LEU A 48 -17.07 -18.42 -26.18
C LEU A 48 -18.13 -17.77 -27.10
N LYS A 49 -17.90 -16.49 -27.47
CA LYS A 49 -18.76 -15.70 -28.36
C LYS A 49 -20.21 -15.52 -27.88
N HIS A 50 -20.52 -15.76 -26.61
CA HIS A 50 -21.82 -15.56 -25.98
C HIS A 50 -21.68 -15.06 -24.54
N ARG A 51 -22.82 -14.68 -23.95
CA ARG A 51 -22.91 -14.16 -22.57
C ARG A 51 -23.72 -15.10 -21.65
N ASP A 52 -24.16 -16.25 -22.16
CA ASP A 52 -24.94 -17.22 -21.41
C ASP A 52 -24.02 -17.97 -20.42
N TRP A 53 -24.25 -17.74 -19.15
CA TRP A 53 -23.44 -18.28 -18.07
C TRP A 53 -23.65 -19.79 -17.86
N SER A 54 -24.88 -20.27 -18.03
CA SER A 54 -25.22 -21.69 -17.89
C SER A 54 -24.60 -22.53 -19.01
N ARG A 55 -24.62 -22.01 -20.23
CA ARG A 55 -23.96 -22.61 -21.39
C ARG A 55 -22.45 -22.59 -21.23
N ALA A 56 -21.87 -21.51 -20.71
CA ALA A 56 -20.43 -21.40 -20.49
C ALA A 56 -19.90 -22.40 -19.45
N LYS A 57 -20.66 -22.66 -18.39
CA LYS A 57 -20.31 -23.71 -17.41
C LYS A 57 -20.26 -25.06 -18.05
N ARG A 58 -21.31 -25.48 -18.79
CA ARG A 58 -21.35 -26.76 -19.49
C ARG A 58 -20.18 -26.92 -20.47
N GLN A 59 -19.87 -25.88 -21.23
CA GLN A 59 -18.72 -25.89 -22.14
C GLN A 59 -17.39 -25.99 -21.40
N ALA A 60 -17.26 -25.40 -20.21
CA ALA A 60 -16.07 -25.54 -19.38
C ALA A 60 -15.92 -27.00 -18.88
N ASP A 61 -17.01 -27.61 -18.45
CA ASP A 61 -17.04 -29.02 -18.01
C ASP A 61 -16.70 -29.96 -19.15
N GLU A 62 -17.23 -29.73 -20.34
CA GLU A 62 -16.95 -30.53 -21.56
C GLU A 62 -15.46 -30.42 -21.96
N ILE A 63 -14.90 -29.20 -21.95
CA ILE A 63 -13.48 -29.00 -22.26
C ILE A 63 -12.60 -29.66 -21.18
N ALA A 64 -12.97 -29.55 -19.90
CA ALA A 64 -12.24 -30.19 -18.81
C ALA A 64 -12.26 -31.70 -18.92
N ALA A 65 -13.40 -32.33 -19.29
CA ALA A 65 -13.53 -33.75 -19.56
C ALA A 65 -12.66 -34.18 -20.73
N GLY A 66 -12.70 -33.45 -21.87
CA GLY A 66 -11.87 -33.76 -23.03
C GLY A 66 -10.36 -33.65 -22.79
N LEU A 67 -9.95 -32.77 -21.88
CA LEU A 67 -8.55 -32.66 -21.43
C LEU A 67 -8.14 -33.83 -20.53
N THR A 68 -9.09 -34.48 -19.85
CA THR A 68 -8.85 -35.68 -19.03
C THR A 68 -8.49 -36.88 -19.86
N ASP A 69 -9.15 -37.08 -21.01
CA ASP A 69 -8.91 -38.23 -21.92
C ASP A 69 -7.51 -38.17 -22.56
N THR A 70 -6.98 -36.96 -22.78
CA THR A 70 -5.60 -36.75 -23.28
C THR A 70 -4.53 -36.95 -22.22
N VAL A 71 -4.89 -36.79 -20.94
CA VAL A 71 -3.95 -36.92 -19.78
C VAL A 71 -3.97 -38.36 -19.23
N ALA A 72 -5.08 -39.08 -19.31
CA ALA A 72 -5.20 -40.47 -18.84
C ALA A 72 -4.22 -41.45 -19.52
N ALA A 73 -3.73 -41.10 -20.71
CA ALA A 73 -2.69 -41.86 -21.40
C ALA A 73 -1.26 -41.66 -20.88
N LYS A 74 -1.06 -40.80 -19.86
CA LYS A 74 0.26 -40.47 -19.27
C LYS A 74 0.40 -40.64 -17.75
N THR A 75 -0.60 -41.20 -17.08
CA THR A 75 -0.50 -41.46 -15.62
C THR A 75 -0.11 -42.88 -15.32
N THR A 76 1.14 -43.23 -15.50
CA THR A 76 1.86 -44.15 -14.60
C THR A 76 2.19 -43.37 -13.33
N ASP A 77 2.08 -43.99 -12.15
CA ASP A 77 2.34 -43.52 -10.78
C ASP A 77 3.44 -42.45 -10.65
N ALA A 78 3.14 -41.22 -11.03
CA ALA A 78 4.06 -40.10 -10.77
C ALA A 78 3.76 -39.55 -9.38
N GLU A 79 4.73 -39.69 -8.48
CA GLU A 79 4.73 -38.94 -7.22
C GLU A 79 4.33 -37.48 -7.48
N PRO A 80 3.50 -36.89 -6.63
CA PRO A 80 3.04 -35.50 -6.81
C PRO A 80 4.24 -34.59 -7.05
N GLU A 81 4.21 -33.84 -8.16
CA GLU A 81 5.34 -32.95 -8.50
C GLU A 81 5.70 -32.07 -7.33
N PRO A 82 6.98 -32.10 -6.96
CA PRO A 82 7.42 -31.44 -5.74
C PRO A 82 7.19 -29.93 -5.82
N LEU A 83 6.55 -29.34 -4.80
CA LEU A 83 6.23 -27.91 -4.73
C LEU A 83 7.51 -27.04 -4.77
N THR A 84 7.81 -26.51 -5.95
CA THR A 84 8.93 -25.59 -6.14
C THR A 84 8.56 -24.18 -5.68
N LEU A 85 9.56 -23.30 -5.45
CA LEU A 85 9.30 -21.89 -5.18
C LEU A 85 8.57 -21.19 -6.34
N HIS A 86 8.84 -21.61 -7.57
CA HIS A 86 8.15 -21.05 -8.73
C HIS A 86 6.66 -21.40 -8.69
N THR A 87 6.34 -22.66 -8.57
CA THR A 87 4.96 -23.16 -8.49
C THR A 87 4.21 -22.51 -7.33
N LEU A 88 4.82 -22.50 -6.13
CA LEU A 88 4.25 -21.87 -4.94
C LEU A 88 3.94 -20.37 -5.16
N PHE A 89 4.87 -19.62 -5.76
CA PHE A 89 4.67 -18.19 -5.99
C PHE A 89 3.63 -17.92 -7.08
N ASP A 90 3.49 -18.79 -8.05
CA ASP A 90 2.48 -18.66 -9.09
C ASP A 90 1.08 -18.89 -8.50
N ILE A 91 0.91 -19.95 -7.69
CA ILE A 91 -0.35 -20.20 -6.99
C ILE A 91 -0.73 -19.00 -6.10
N TYR A 92 0.21 -18.54 -5.27
CA TYR A 92 -0.04 -17.38 -4.40
C TYR A 92 -0.37 -16.11 -5.18
N ARG A 93 0.27 -15.90 -6.33
CA ARG A 93 0.00 -14.76 -7.21
C ARG A 93 -1.39 -14.83 -7.83
N GLU A 94 -1.89 -16.02 -8.10
CA GLU A 94 -3.22 -16.22 -8.68
C GLU A 94 -4.33 -16.12 -7.64
N GLU A 95 -4.14 -16.66 -6.45
CA GLU A 95 -5.17 -16.77 -5.43
C GLU A 95 -5.16 -15.59 -4.43
N VAL A 96 -4.00 -15.20 -3.94
CA VAL A 96 -3.89 -14.21 -2.84
C VAL A 96 -3.57 -12.81 -3.35
N THR A 97 -2.64 -12.67 -4.30
CA THR A 97 -2.21 -11.36 -4.76
C THR A 97 -3.36 -10.49 -5.33
N PRO A 98 -4.38 -11.02 -6.03
CA PRO A 98 -5.49 -10.20 -6.56
C PRO A 98 -6.35 -9.53 -5.49
N THR A 99 -6.38 -10.04 -4.26
CA THR A 99 -7.15 -9.46 -3.15
C THR A 99 -6.50 -8.20 -2.58
N LYS A 100 -5.22 -7.96 -2.90
CA LYS A 100 -4.42 -6.87 -2.36
C LYS A 100 -4.55 -5.58 -3.18
N THR A 101 -4.13 -4.46 -2.59
CA THR A 101 -4.05 -3.18 -3.30
C THR A 101 -3.08 -3.24 -4.49
N ARG A 102 -3.27 -2.41 -5.51
CA ARG A 102 -2.37 -2.31 -6.68
C ARG A 102 -0.89 -2.17 -6.29
N ARG A 103 -0.59 -1.35 -5.28
CA ARG A 103 0.79 -1.12 -4.80
C ARG A 103 1.38 -2.38 -4.17
N SER A 104 0.60 -3.10 -3.35
CA SER A 104 1.02 -4.36 -2.74
C SER A 104 1.25 -5.43 -3.80
N ARG A 105 0.37 -5.54 -4.80
CA ARG A 105 0.53 -6.47 -5.94
C ARG A 105 1.83 -6.24 -6.71
N THR A 106 2.18 -4.97 -6.97
CA THR A 106 3.44 -4.62 -7.65
C THR A 106 4.65 -4.98 -6.79
N HIS A 107 4.58 -4.74 -5.48
CA HIS A 107 5.64 -5.11 -4.55
C HIS A 107 5.81 -6.62 -4.48
N ASP A 108 4.74 -7.38 -4.28
CA ASP A 108 4.78 -8.84 -4.20
C ASP A 108 5.45 -9.45 -5.43
N ARG A 109 5.05 -9.01 -6.64
CA ARG A 109 5.66 -9.47 -7.91
C ARG A 109 7.16 -9.20 -7.96
N ALA A 110 7.59 -8.02 -7.56
CA ALA A 110 9.00 -7.64 -7.59
C ALA A 110 9.83 -8.47 -6.60
N VAL A 111 9.31 -8.70 -5.39
CA VAL A 111 9.98 -9.46 -4.34
C VAL A 111 10.01 -10.95 -4.65
N MET A 112 8.92 -11.54 -5.14
CA MET A 112 8.89 -12.94 -5.60
C MET A 112 9.92 -13.17 -6.71
N LYS A 113 9.98 -12.29 -7.71
CA LYS A 113 11.00 -12.36 -8.78
C LYS A 113 12.42 -12.31 -8.22
N MET A 114 12.66 -11.50 -7.20
CA MET A 114 13.94 -11.40 -6.51
C MET A 114 14.28 -12.72 -5.79
N PHE A 115 13.33 -13.33 -5.07
CA PHE A 115 13.54 -14.62 -4.41
C PHE A 115 13.82 -15.75 -5.40
N LEU A 116 13.09 -15.82 -6.51
CA LEU A 116 13.33 -16.81 -7.56
C LEU A 116 14.73 -16.70 -8.18
N ARG A 117 15.23 -15.47 -8.33
CA ARG A 117 16.60 -15.24 -8.81
C ARG A 117 17.65 -15.66 -7.78
N PHE A 118 17.38 -15.46 -6.51
CA PHE A 118 18.35 -15.72 -5.43
C PHE A 118 18.38 -17.18 -4.99
N PHE A 119 17.22 -17.81 -4.77
CA PHE A 119 17.12 -19.19 -4.31
C PHE A 119 17.10 -20.21 -5.44
N GLY A 120 16.72 -19.79 -6.65
CA GLY A 120 16.48 -20.65 -7.81
C GLY A 120 15.00 -21.00 -7.97
N LYS A 121 14.53 -21.05 -9.24
CA LYS A 121 13.13 -21.31 -9.58
C LYS A 121 12.68 -22.69 -9.14
N HIS A 122 13.52 -23.70 -9.36
CA HIS A 122 13.26 -25.12 -9.09
C HIS A 122 13.62 -25.53 -7.65
N ARG A 123 14.00 -24.57 -6.81
CA ARG A 123 14.24 -24.83 -5.39
C ARG A 123 12.95 -25.27 -4.71
N MET A 124 12.99 -26.40 -4.04
CA MET A 124 11.87 -26.93 -3.26
C MET A 124 11.51 -26.02 -2.12
N ALA A 125 10.24 -25.65 -1.97
CA ALA A 125 9.78 -24.80 -0.88
C ALA A 125 10.12 -25.38 0.50
N LYS A 126 9.95 -26.69 0.68
CA LYS A 126 10.26 -27.41 1.93
C LYS A 126 11.77 -27.46 2.27
N SER A 127 12.65 -27.27 1.29
CA SER A 127 14.10 -27.37 1.48
C SER A 127 14.78 -26.04 1.85
N LEU A 128 14.00 -24.96 1.99
CA LEU A 128 14.56 -23.70 2.51
C LEU A 128 15.03 -23.89 3.94
N SER A 129 16.20 -23.33 4.25
CA SER A 129 16.87 -23.51 5.53
C SER A 129 17.23 -22.18 6.18
N GLN A 130 17.61 -22.21 7.46
CA GLN A 130 18.21 -21.07 8.15
C GLN A 130 19.45 -20.53 7.41
N ARG A 131 20.25 -21.41 6.83
CA ARG A 131 21.44 -21.01 6.06
C ARG A 131 21.07 -20.18 4.83
N ASP A 132 19.98 -20.53 4.14
CA ASP A 132 19.44 -19.77 3.00
C ASP A 132 18.93 -18.40 3.45
N TRP A 133 18.25 -18.36 4.59
CA TRP A 133 17.77 -17.14 5.22
C TRP A 133 18.89 -16.16 5.53
N ASP A 134 19.93 -16.62 6.24
CA ASP A 134 21.08 -15.80 6.63
C ASP A 134 21.88 -15.34 5.41
N ARG A 135 22.02 -16.20 4.40
CA ARG A 135 22.65 -15.87 3.12
C ARG A 135 21.90 -14.77 2.39
N PHE A 136 20.56 -14.86 2.37
CA PHE A 136 19.73 -13.82 1.77
C PHE A 136 19.88 -12.48 2.49
N ILE A 137 19.81 -12.46 3.81
CA ILE A 137 19.97 -11.25 4.63
C ILE A 137 21.31 -10.56 4.30
N ARG A 138 22.40 -11.29 4.32
CA ARG A 138 23.74 -10.74 4.00
C ARG A 138 23.81 -10.19 2.59
N ALA A 139 23.34 -10.93 1.60
CA ALA A 139 23.37 -10.53 0.20
C ALA A 139 22.47 -9.29 -0.06
N ARG A 140 21.31 -9.24 0.57
CA ARG A 140 20.35 -8.14 0.42
C ARG A 140 20.85 -6.83 1.05
N ARG A 141 21.45 -6.92 2.26
CA ARG A 141 22.13 -5.79 2.92
C ARG A 141 23.27 -5.23 2.07
N ALA A 142 24.07 -6.11 1.48
CA ALA A 142 25.19 -5.74 0.64
C ALA A 142 24.80 -5.17 -0.74
N GLY A 143 23.50 -5.18 -1.10
CA GLY A 143 23.03 -4.74 -2.42
C GLY A 143 23.25 -5.76 -3.54
N LYS A 144 23.75 -6.95 -3.24
CA LYS A 144 23.98 -8.02 -4.24
C LYS A 144 22.68 -8.62 -4.78
N VAL A 145 21.57 -8.36 -4.09
CA VAL A 145 20.21 -8.84 -4.43
C VAL A 145 19.25 -7.68 -4.45
N GLY A 146 18.47 -7.55 -5.52
CA GLY A 146 17.48 -6.50 -5.68
C GLY A 146 17.63 -5.77 -7.02
N PRO A 147 16.65 -4.94 -7.39
CA PRO A 147 16.60 -4.32 -8.72
C PRO A 147 17.64 -3.21 -8.93
N THR A 148 18.15 -2.59 -7.88
CA THR A 148 18.99 -1.38 -7.98
C THR A 148 20.47 -1.59 -7.66
N GLY A 149 20.88 -2.78 -7.23
CA GLY A 149 22.27 -3.03 -6.80
C GLY A 149 22.73 -2.22 -5.57
N ARG A 150 21.81 -1.56 -4.85
CA ARG A 150 22.14 -0.68 -3.72
C ARG A 150 21.97 -1.41 -2.39
N LYS A 151 22.85 -1.08 -1.45
CA LYS A 151 22.69 -1.47 -0.03
C LYS A 151 21.31 -1.03 0.49
N VAL A 152 20.68 -1.86 1.29
CA VAL A 152 19.36 -1.56 1.88
C VAL A 152 19.39 -1.71 3.40
N SER A 153 18.50 -1.00 4.08
CA SER A 153 18.35 -1.10 5.54
C SER A 153 17.68 -2.40 5.95
N ASP A 154 17.88 -2.79 7.22
CA ASP A 154 17.24 -3.96 7.82
C ASP A 154 15.72 -3.94 7.72
N ARG A 155 15.10 -2.77 7.77
CA ARG A 155 13.65 -2.62 7.56
C ARG A 155 13.19 -3.05 6.16
N THR A 156 14.02 -2.82 5.14
CA THR A 156 13.71 -3.29 3.78
C THR A 156 13.85 -4.80 3.70
N VAL A 157 14.92 -5.35 4.29
CA VAL A 157 15.14 -6.80 4.37
C VAL A 157 14.01 -7.48 5.14
N GLU A 158 13.64 -6.94 6.30
CA GLU A 158 12.51 -7.40 7.11
C GLU A 158 11.20 -7.45 6.30
N ARG A 159 10.91 -6.40 5.54
CA ARG A 159 9.70 -6.32 4.72
C ARG A 159 9.68 -7.37 3.62
N ASP A 160 10.81 -7.60 2.95
CA ASP A 160 10.94 -8.61 1.91
C ASP A 160 10.74 -10.01 2.52
N LEU A 161 11.38 -10.31 3.64
CA LEU A 161 11.29 -11.60 4.34
C LEU A 161 9.88 -11.85 4.93
N LYS A 162 9.19 -10.81 5.40
CA LYS A 162 7.79 -10.93 5.83
C LYS A 162 6.87 -11.44 4.72
N LEU A 163 7.12 -11.06 3.48
CA LEU A 163 6.36 -11.61 2.35
C LEU A 163 6.67 -13.10 2.15
N LEU A 164 7.94 -13.51 2.22
CA LEU A 164 8.30 -14.93 2.10
C LEU A 164 7.63 -15.77 3.19
N LEU A 165 7.71 -15.31 4.45
CA LEU A 165 7.03 -15.98 5.57
C LEU A 165 5.50 -16.02 5.39
N ALA A 166 4.91 -14.94 4.88
CA ALA A 166 3.47 -14.89 4.62
C ALA A 166 3.05 -15.94 3.56
N ILE A 167 3.83 -16.09 2.49
CA ILE A 167 3.59 -17.08 1.45
C ILE A 167 3.74 -18.51 2.01
N LEU A 168 4.82 -18.80 2.73
CA LEU A 168 5.06 -20.12 3.32
C LEU A 168 4.02 -20.48 4.39
N ASN A 169 3.62 -19.51 5.22
CA ASN A 169 2.56 -19.73 6.22
C ASN A 169 1.18 -19.94 5.58
N TRP A 170 0.92 -19.26 4.46
CA TRP A 170 -0.29 -19.48 3.69
C TRP A 170 -0.29 -20.88 3.06
N ALA A 171 0.79 -21.31 2.46
CA ALA A 171 0.94 -22.64 1.88
C ALA A 171 0.76 -23.75 2.93
N GLY A 172 1.24 -23.51 4.18
CA GLY A 172 1.04 -24.47 5.29
C GLY A 172 -0.41 -24.53 5.83
N LYS A 173 -1.33 -23.72 5.27
CA LYS A 173 -2.76 -23.71 5.62
C LYS A 173 -3.64 -23.98 4.42
N SER A 174 -3.14 -23.79 3.22
CA SER A 174 -3.86 -23.98 1.97
C SER A 174 -3.81 -25.44 1.56
N ARG A 175 -4.92 -25.93 1.01
CA ARG A 175 -5.06 -27.29 0.53
C ARG A 175 -5.24 -27.30 -0.97
N ASP A 176 -4.73 -28.36 -1.60
CA ASP A 176 -4.99 -28.65 -3.00
C ASP A 176 -6.43 -29.20 -3.20
N GLU A 177 -6.78 -29.57 -4.43
CA GLU A 177 -8.10 -30.09 -4.77
C GLU A 177 -8.37 -31.47 -4.15
N GLU A 178 -7.31 -32.22 -3.79
CA GLU A 178 -7.39 -33.50 -3.08
C GLU A 178 -7.40 -33.34 -1.54
N GLY A 179 -7.44 -32.09 -1.03
CA GLY A 179 -7.49 -31.79 0.40
C GLY A 179 -6.15 -31.91 1.12
N ARG A 180 -5.03 -32.15 0.42
CA ARG A 180 -3.68 -32.21 0.99
C ARG A 180 -3.12 -30.80 1.17
N LEU A 181 -2.33 -30.58 2.21
CA LEU A 181 -1.65 -29.31 2.43
C LEU A 181 -0.65 -29.04 1.31
N LEU A 182 -0.62 -27.82 0.76
CA LEU A 182 0.39 -27.42 -0.22
C LEU A 182 1.81 -27.52 0.36
N LEU A 183 1.96 -27.23 1.65
CA LEU A 183 3.21 -27.37 2.39
C LEU A 183 2.87 -27.88 3.79
N GLU A 184 3.50 -28.97 4.25
CA GLU A 184 3.22 -29.54 5.57
C GLU A 184 3.49 -28.54 6.70
N SER A 185 4.57 -27.79 6.59
CA SER A 185 4.93 -26.73 7.54
C SER A 185 5.86 -25.70 6.91
N ASN A 186 5.86 -24.49 7.48
CA ASN A 186 6.81 -23.47 7.05
C ASN A 186 8.23 -23.80 7.55
N PRO A 187 9.20 -24.12 6.68
CA PRO A 187 10.55 -24.51 7.07
C PRO A 187 11.36 -23.37 7.71
N LEU A 188 10.90 -22.12 7.56
CA LEU A 188 11.53 -20.92 8.12
C LEU A 188 10.76 -20.40 9.36
N ARG A 189 9.87 -21.22 9.93
CA ARG A 189 9.11 -20.85 11.13
C ARG A 189 10.04 -20.57 12.30
N GLY A 190 9.77 -19.46 13.02
CA GLY A 190 10.53 -19.10 14.22
C GLY A 190 11.86 -18.37 13.97
N LEU A 191 12.29 -18.23 12.71
CA LEU A 191 13.51 -17.47 12.41
C LEU A 191 13.32 -15.98 12.70
N LYS A 192 14.33 -15.39 13.32
CA LYS A 192 14.31 -13.97 13.69
C LYS A 192 14.47 -13.07 12.46
N LEU A 193 13.52 -12.15 12.31
CA LEU A 193 13.64 -11.07 11.32
C LEU A 193 14.68 -10.04 11.76
N PRO A 194 15.46 -9.49 10.81
CA PRO A 194 16.32 -8.36 11.12
C PRO A 194 15.47 -7.18 11.56
N LYS A 195 15.83 -6.55 12.69
CA LYS A 195 15.14 -5.38 13.22
C LYS A 195 16.06 -4.16 13.11
N GLU A 196 15.57 -3.12 12.50
CA GLU A 196 16.22 -1.82 12.57
C GLU A 196 15.84 -1.14 13.89
N LYS A 197 16.80 -0.59 14.62
CA LYS A 197 16.51 0.33 15.72
C LYS A 197 15.69 1.49 15.14
N ASN A 198 14.53 1.75 15.72
CA ASN A 198 13.63 2.79 15.21
C ASN A 198 14.35 4.14 15.36
N PRO A 199 14.89 4.73 14.28
CA PRO A 199 15.61 5.98 14.40
C PRO A 199 14.63 7.07 14.83
N ALA A 200 15.16 8.08 15.52
CA ALA A 200 14.38 9.26 15.86
C ALA A 200 13.70 9.82 14.61
N ARG A 201 12.39 9.98 14.68
CA ARG A 201 11.62 10.54 13.57
C ARG A 201 11.75 12.06 13.64
N VAL A 202 12.13 12.68 12.54
CA VAL A 202 12.33 14.12 12.47
C VAL A 202 10.99 14.83 12.65
N LEU A 203 10.93 15.76 13.60
CA LEU A 203 9.90 16.78 13.70
C LEU A 203 10.35 17.98 12.86
N LEU A 204 9.42 18.64 12.24
CA LEU A 204 9.64 19.92 11.59
C LEU A 204 9.47 21.03 12.63
N THR A 205 10.43 21.94 12.73
CA THR A 205 10.31 23.12 13.58
C THR A 205 9.45 24.19 12.92
N ASP A 206 8.97 25.17 13.68
CA ASP A 206 8.23 26.31 13.13
C ASP A 206 9.09 27.08 12.13
N ALA A 207 10.35 27.36 12.48
CA ALA A 207 11.29 28.06 11.59
C ALA A 207 11.52 27.28 10.25
N GLU A 208 11.61 25.94 10.31
CA GLU A 208 11.72 25.13 9.09
C GLU A 208 10.43 25.15 8.26
N TYR A 209 9.26 25.17 8.90
CA TYR A 209 7.98 25.30 8.22
C TYR A 209 7.86 26.66 7.52
N GLU A 210 8.14 27.75 8.22
CA GLU A 210 8.11 29.10 7.67
C GLU A 210 9.09 29.27 6.49
N ALA A 211 10.29 28.71 6.60
CA ALA A 211 11.26 28.72 5.52
C ALA A 211 10.74 27.98 4.26
N LEU A 212 10.08 26.83 4.45
CA LEU A 212 9.43 26.10 3.34
C LEU A 212 8.25 26.88 2.75
N LEU A 213 7.44 27.52 3.60
CA LEU A 213 6.27 28.30 3.18
C LEU A 213 6.68 29.51 2.34
N LYS A 214 7.77 30.18 2.74
CA LYS A 214 8.32 31.35 2.03
C LYS A 214 8.69 31.06 0.58
N VAL A 215 9.25 29.87 0.31
CA VAL A 215 9.67 29.47 -1.04
C VAL A 215 8.61 28.66 -1.80
N ALA A 216 7.50 28.33 -1.15
CA ALA A 216 6.51 27.42 -1.71
C ALA A 216 5.84 27.96 -2.99
N GLY A 217 5.55 29.28 -3.03
CA GLY A 217 4.95 29.95 -4.18
C GLY A 217 5.83 29.93 -5.41
N ASP A 218 7.15 30.04 -5.25
CA ASP A 218 8.15 30.04 -6.33
C ASP A 218 8.32 28.67 -6.99
N ILE A 219 7.85 27.64 -6.31
CA ILE A 219 7.90 26.25 -6.83
C ILE A 219 6.67 25.94 -7.66
N ASP A 220 5.49 26.05 -7.04
CA ASP A 220 4.19 25.84 -7.66
C ASP A 220 3.09 26.18 -6.63
N TRP A 221 2.02 26.86 -7.03
CA TRP A 221 0.91 27.19 -6.14
C TRP A 221 0.28 25.91 -5.50
N ARG A 222 0.26 24.77 -6.21
CA ARG A 222 -0.27 23.50 -5.69
C ARG A 222 0.60 22.95 -4.56
N PHE A 223 1.90 23.20 -4.63
CA PHE A 223 2.82 22.82 -3.55
C PHE A 223 2.53 23.65 -2.30
N ARG A 224 2.32 24.95 -2.46
CA ARG A 224 1.94 25.84 -1.37
C ARG A 224 0.62 25.40 -0.72
N VAL A 225 -0.41 25.13 -1.53
CA VAL A 225 -1.70 24.61 -1.05
C VAL A 225 -1.52 23.29 -0.30
N ALA A 226 -0.78 22.36 -0.84
CA ALA A 226 -0.53 21.07 -0.19
C ALA A 226 0.24 21.23 1.12
N LEU A 227 1.22 22.15 1.18
CA LEU A 227 2.04 22.41 2.36
C LEU A 227 1.20 22.96 3.52
N VAL A 228 0.39 23.98 3.25
CA VAL A 228 -0.50 24.57 4.24
C VAL A 228 -1.55 23.57 4.71
N LEU A 229 -2.24 22.90 3.80
CA LEU A 229 -3.23 21.89 4.19
C LEU A 229 -2.61 20.76 5.01
N ALA A 230 -1.38 20.33 4.70
CA ALA A 230 -0.70 19.28 5.47
C ALA A 230 -0.32 19.73 6.88
N HIS A 231 0.01 21.01 7.05
CA HIS A 231 0.28 21.65 8.35
C HIS A 231 -1.00 21.78 9.17
N GLU A 232 -2.02 22.39 8.57
CA GLU A 232 -3.27 22.77 9.24
C GLU A 232 -4.19 21.59 9.59
N THR A 233 -4.09 20.49 8.84
CA THR A 233 -4.98 19.35 9.04
C THR A 233 -4.27 18.09 9.52
N GLY A 234 -2.94 18.05 9.44
CA GLY A 234 -2.15 16.88 9.79
C GLY A 234 -2.40 15.65 8.88
N HIS A 235 -3.17 15.77 7.80
CA HIS A 235 -3.49 14.65 6.93
C HIS A 235 -2.32 14.21 6.06
N ARG A 236 -2.39 12.96 5.59
CA ARG A 236 -1.36 12.41 4.69
C ARG A 236 -1.41 13.11 3.35
N ILE A 237 -0.25 13.44 2.79
CA ILE A 237 -0.17 14.01 1.43
C ILE A 237 -0.93 13.19 0.39
N GLY A 238 -1.07 11.87 0.61
CA GLY A 238 -1.86 10.99 -0.24
C GLY A 238 -3.34 11.38 -0.30
N ALA A 239 -3.94 11.74 0.83
CA ALA A 239 -5.33 12.20 0.91
C ALA A 239 -5.45 13.65 0.42
N ILE A 240 -4.58 14.55 0.90
CA ILE A 240 -4.59 15.97 0.54
C ILE A 240 -4.57 16.17 -0.98
N ARG A 241 -3.65 15.51 -1.68
CA ARG A 241 -3.53 15.65 -3.15
C ARG A 241 -4.70 15.07 -3.95
N GLN A 242 -5.56 14.30 -3.30
CA GLN A 242 -6.75 13.69 -3.92
C GLN A 242 -8.04 14.45 -3.60
N LEU A 243 -7.95 15.57 -2.88
CA LEU A 243 -9.11 16.41 -2.58
C LEU A 243 -9.75 16.91 -3.88
N ARG A 244 -11.05 16.91 -3.86
CA ARG A 244 -11.92 17.46 -4.91
C ARG A 244 -12.78 18.58 -4.32
N TRP A 245 -13.27 19.47 -5.14
CA TRP A 245 -14.11 20.55 -4.67
C TRP A 245 -15.42 20.07 -4.00
N SER A 246 -15.92 18.89 -4.37
CA SER A 246 -17.05 18.23 -3.68
C SER A 246 -16.72 17.74 -2.26
N ASP A 247 -15.46 17.75 -1.86
CA ASP A 247 -15.03 17.39 -0.50
C ASP A 247 -14.92 18.62 0.41
N ILE A 248 -15.01 19.81 -0.17
CA ILE A 248 -14.80 21.09 0.50
C ILE A 248 -16.14 21.80 0.67
N ASP A 249 -16.53 22.02 1.90
CA ASP A 249 -17.68 22.86 2.27
C ASP A 249 -17.14 24.17 2.86
N MET A 250 -17.14 25.23 2.02
CA MET A 250 -16.61 26.53 2.41
C MET A 250 -17.54 27.28 3.37
N GLU A 251 -18.86 27.00 3.33
CA GLU A 251 -19.85 27.61 4.19
C GLU A 251 -19.82 26.99 5.60
N ALA A 252 -19.93 25.65 5.65
CA ALA A 252 -19.80 24.91 6.90
C ALA A 252 -18.37 24.83 7.43
N ARG A 253 -17.38 25.32 6.67
CA ARG A 253 -15.93 25.25 6.99
C ARG A 253 -15.45 23.86 7.35
N THR A 254 -15.79 22.88 6.49
CA THR A 254 -15.39 21.49 6.72
C THR A 254 -14.73 20.86 5.49
N ILE A 255 -13.82 19.93 5.73
CA ILE A 255 -13.19 19.09 4.71
C ILE A 255 -13.60 17.65 4.95
N ARG A 256 -14.09 16.99 3.91
CA ARG A 256 -14.39 15.56 3.90
C ARG A 256 -13.18 14.79 3.41
N TRP A 257 -12.72 13.83 4.20
CA TRP A 257 -11.63 12.93 3.88
C TRP A 257 -12.18 11.57 3.48
N ARG A 258 -12.08 11.22 2.21
CA ARG A 258 -12.64 9.98 1.68
C ARG A 258 -11.84 8.76 2.13
N GLY A 259 -12.54 7.74 2.59
CA GLY A 259 -11.94 6.48 3.02
C GLY A 259 -11.06 5.80 1.96
N GLU A 260 -11.43 5.92 0.69
CA GLU A 260 -10.66 5.34 -0.43
C GLU A 260 -9.23 5.93 -0.59
N HIS A 261 -9.00 7.14 -0.07
CA HIS A 261 -7.71 7.82 -0.09
C HIS A 261 -6.96 7.73 1.23
N GLU A 262 -7.63 7.26 2.27
CA GLU A 262 -7.03 6.99 3.56
C GLU A 262 -6.54 5.54 3.65
N LYS A 263 -5.34 5.36 4.27
CA LYS A 263 -4.71 4.04 4.37
C LYS A 263 -5.57 3.01 5.11
N ASN A 264 -6.41 3.50 6.03
CA ASN A 264 -7.24 2.67 6.91
C ASN A 264 -8.70 2.56 6.44
N GLY A 265 -9.04 3.16 5.28
CA GLY A 265 -10.41 3.18 4.78
C GLY A 265 -11.39 3.98 5.63
N TYR A 266 -10.91 4.82 6.56
CA TYR A 266 -11.75 5.60 7.46
C TYR A 266 -12.14 6.94 6.80
N GLU A 267 -13.43 7.10 6.52
CA GLU A 267 -13.99 8.35 6.03
C GLU A 267 -14.43 9.22 7.22
N HIS A 268 -14.06 10.51 7.21
CA HIS A 268 -14.42 11.45 8.25
C HIS A 268 -14.43 12.88 7.73
N ARG A 269 -14.90 13.82 8.56
CA ARG A 269 -14.89 15.26 8.29
C ARG A 269 -14.11 15.98 9.37
N THR A 270 -13.38 17.01 8.98
CA THR A 270 -12.67 17.89 9.93
C THR A 270 -13.03 19.33 9.69
N PRO A 271 -13.04 20.18 10.74
CA PRO A 271 -13.17 21.61 10.57
C PRO A 271 -11.95 22.18 9.84
N MET A 272 -12.12 23.34 9.20
CA MET A 272 -11.04 24.12 8.61
C MET A 272 -10.57 25.20 9.60
N THR A 273 -9.26 25.36 9.68
CA THR A 273 -8.66 26.56 10.25
C THR A 273 -8.83 27.74 9.29
N VAL A 274 -8.56 28.94 9.77
CA VAL A 274 -8.59 30.15 8.93
C VAL A 274 -7.60 30.00 7.78
N ASP A 275 -6.38 29.53 8.06
CA ASP A 275 -5.33 29.37 7.05
C ASP A 275 -5.67 28.27 6.02
N ALA A 276 -6.28 27.16 6.46
CA ALA A 276 -6.80 26.14 5.54
C ALA A 276 -7.88 26.69 4.60
N ARG A 277 -8.74 27.57 5.10
CA ARG A 277 -9.75 28.24 4.28
C ARG A 277 -9.10 29.21 3.28
N CYS A 278 -8.23 30.09 3.75
CA CYS A 278 -7.55 31.08 2.90
C CYS A 278 -6.77 30.40 1.76
N ILE A 279 -6.07 29.30 2.05
CA ILE A 279 -5.30 28.58 1.01
C ILE A 279 -6.20 27.86 0.01
N LEU A 280 -7.37 27.40 0.42
CA LEU A 280 -8.36 26.83 -0.48
C LEU A 280 -9.01 27.90 -1.38
N GLU A 281 -9.24 29.10 -0.85
CA GLU A 281 -9.69 30.25 -1.65
C GLU A 281 -8.62 30.65 -2.69
N GLU A 282 -7.34 30.65 -2.30
CA GLU A 282 -6.21 30.84 -3.21
C GLU A 282 -6.20 29.77 -4.31
N ALA A 283 -6.35 28.50 -3.93
CA ALA A 283 -6.43 27.38 -4.88
C ALA A 283 -7.59 27.56 -5.89
N ARG A 284 -8.74 28.06 -5.45
CA ARG A 284 -9.90 28.32 -6.30
C ARG A 284 -9.63 29.44 -7.32
N ARG A 285 -8.86 30.49 -6.92
CA ARG A 285 -8.44 31.55 -7.86
C ARG A 285 -7.49 31.03 -8.93
N HIS A 286 -6.57 30.11 -8.58
CA HIS A 286 -5.66 29.52 -9.56
C HIS A 286 -6.33 28.48 -10.48
N HIS A 287 -7.28 27.75 -9.96
CA HIS A 287 -7.99 26.71 -10.73
C HIS A 287 -9.45 26.63 -10.28
N PRO A 288 -10.32 27.47 -10.88
CA PRO A 288 -11.75 27.42 -10.61
C PRO A 288 -12.29 26.02 -10.94
N GLY A 289 -13.01 25.42 -9.99
CA GLY A 289 -13.59 24.10 -10.17
C GLY A 289 -14.77 23.88 -9.25
N ILE A 290 -15.65 22.97 -9.65
CA ILE A 290 -16.84 22.55 -8.91
C ILE A 290 -16.95 21.03 -8.89
N GLY A 291 -17.70 20.49 -7.96
CA GLY A 291 -18.01 19.06 -7.88
C GLY A 291 -16.76 18.19 -7.86
N ASN A 292 -16.63 17.28 -8.80
CA ASN A 292 -15.54 16.32 -8.85
C ASN A 292 -14.21 16.84 -9.42
N ALA A 293 -14.11 18.14 -9.74
CA ALA A 293 -12.85 18.72 -10.18
C ALA A 293 -11.81 18.66 -9.04
N PRO A 294 -10.53 18.35 -9.36
CA PRO A 294 -9.47 18.31 -8.35
C PRO A 294 -9.21 19.71 -7.75
N VAL A 295 -8.99 19.82 -6.45
CA VAL A 295 -8.49 21.04 -5.82
C VAL A 295 -7.08 21.37 -6.32
N MET A 296 -6.26 20.34 -6.48
CA MET A 296 -4.89 20.43 -7.00
C MET A 296 -4.77 19.53 -8.25
N PRO A 297 -5.05 20.03 -9.44
CA PRO A 297 -4.93 19.26 -10.67
C PRO A 297 -3.47 18.94 -11.01
N ALA A 298 -3.26 17.88 -11.78
CA ALA A 298 -1.94 17.59 -12.33
C ALA A 298 -1.53 18.70 -13.34
N PRO A 299 -0.24 19.08 -13.42
CA PRO A 299 0.19 20.20 -14.29
C PRO A 299 -0.13 20.05 -15.77
N ARG A 300 -0.29 18.81 -16.25
CA ARG A 300 -0.58 18.49 -17.67
C ARG A 300 -1.98 17.95 -17.92
N ASP A 301 -2.78 17.81 -16.86
CA ASP A 301 -4.12 17.22 -16.98
C ASP A 301 -5.02 17.78 -15.86
N PRO A 302 -5.92 18.74 -16.19
CA PRO A 302 -6.75 19.42 -15.20
C PRO A 302 -7.80 18.51 -14.54
N PHE A 303 -8.08 17.34 -15.14
CA PHE A 303 -9.06 16.38 -14.62
C PHE A 303 -8.43 15.35 -13.65
N ARG A 304 -7.11 15.27 -13.61
CA ARG A 304 -6.38 14.37 -12.71
C ARG A 304 -5.84 15.12 -11.50
N CYS A 305 -5.89 14.46 -10.37
CA CYS A 305 -5.26 14.97 -9.14
C CYS A 305 -3.73 14.93 -9.23
N LEU A 306 -3.08 15.79 -8.49
CA LEU A 306 -1.62 15.89 -8.36
C LEU A 306 -0.98 14.52 -8.04
N GLY A 307 0.03 14.15 -8.81
CA GLY A 307 0.76 12.88 -8.65
C GLY A 307 1.70 12.88 -7.44
N GLN A 308 1.82 11.73 -6.77
CA GLN A 308 2.68 11.58 -5.59
C GLN A 308 4.15 11.89 -5.86
N SER A 309 4.67 11.47 -7.03
CA SER A 309 6.06 11.75 -7.41
C SER A 309 6.33 13.24 -7.56
N ARG A 310 5.36 14.00 -8.09
CA ARG A 310 5.48 15.44 -8.25
C ARG A 310 5.54 16.15 -6.89
N ALA A 311 4.65 15.79 -5.97
CA ALA A 311 4.65 16.33 -4.62
C ALA A 311 5.98 16.07 -3.89
N ARG A 312 6.63 14.92 -4.14
CA ARG A 312 7.95 14.63 -3.60
C ARG A 312 9.04 15.49 -4.23
N ILE A 313 9.07 15.60 -5.57
CA ILE A 313 10.06 16.42 -6.28
C ILE A 313 9.99 17.86 -5.82
N TRP A 314 8.79 18.41 -5.63
CA TRP A 314 8.60 19.76 -5.12
C TRP A 314 9.08 19.91 -3.69
N TRP A 315 8.84 18.93 -2.82
CA TRP A 315 9.40 18.94 -1.47
C TRP A 315 10.93 19.00 -1.48
N ASP A 316 11.57 18.10 -2.24
CA ASP A 316 13.03 18.04 -2.34
C ASP A 316 13.61 19.39 -2.91
N ARG A 317 12.88 20.06 -3.80
CA ARG A 317 13.21 21.38 -4.32
C ARG A 317 13.03 22.47 -3.25
N ALA A 318 11.94 22.41 -2.48
CA ALA A 318 11.67 23.37 -1.42
C ALA A 318 12.74 23.36 -0.34
N GLU A 319 13.17 22.18 0.12
CA GLU A 319 14.26 22.04 1.09
C GLU A 319 15.55 22.71 0.62
N LYS A 320 15.86 22.56 -0.67
CA LYS A 320 17.05 23.19 -1.27
C LYS A 320 16.93 24.72 -1.34
N LEU A 321 15.79 25.22 -1.81
CA LEU A 321 15.55 26.67 -1.92
C LEU A 321 15.48 27.36 -0.56
N ALA A 322 14.91 26.69 0.43
CA ALA A 322 14.84 27.17 1.81
C ALA A 322 16.18 26.99 2.56
N ALA A 323 17.24 26.52 1.88
CA ALA A 323 18.56 26.28 2.46
C ALA A 323 18.52 25.45 3.77
N LEU A 324 17.58 24.51 3.86
CA LEU A 324 17.46 23.69 5.06
C LEU A 324 18.56 22.61 5.10
N GLU A 325 19.20 22.48 6.26
CA GLU A 325 20.17 21.41 6.50
C GLU A 325 19.60 20.03 6.15
N PRO A 326 20.34 19.19 5.42
CA PRO A 326 19.86 17.86 5.03
C PRO A 326 19.55 17.00 6.25
N ARG A 327 18.30 16.63 6.45
CA ARG A 327 17.88 15.70 7.52
C ARG A 327 17.25 14.45 6.93
N LEU A 328 17.78 13.31 7.32
CA LEU A 328 17.25 12.03 6.90
C LEU A 328 15.79 11.89 7.34
N ARG A 329 14.90 11.54 6.39
CA ARG A 329 13.47 11.32 6.63
C ARG A 329 12.64 12.56 6.95
N ARG A 330 13.15 13.77 6.73
CA ARG A 330 12.30 14.97 6.65
C ARG A 330 11.44 14.85 5.38
N GLY A 331 10.21 15.29 5.43
CA GLY A 331 9.27 15.19 4.31
C GLY A 331 7.82 15.37 4.79
N TRP A 332 6.86 15.17 3.93
CA TRP A 332 5.42 15.35 4.21
C TRP A 332 4.93 14.73 5.53
N HIS A 333 5.50 13.60 5.94
CA HIS A 333 5.14 12.99 7.23
C HIS A 333 5.67 13.76 8.44
N SER A 334 6.61 14.67 8.26
CA SER A 334 7.08 15.53 9.35
C SER A 334 6.04 16.57 9.74
N LEU A 335 5.26 17.08 8.76
CA LEU A 335 4.12 17.97 9.03
C LEU A 335 3.05 17.26 9.87
N ARG A 336 2.70 16.02 9.51
CA ARG A 336 1.73 15.25 10.28
C ARG A 336 2.21 14.94 11.70
N ARG A 337 3.52 14.79 11.91
CA ARG A 337 4.10 14.64 13.24
C ARG A 337 4.08 15.98 14.00
N LYS A 338 4.40 17.08 13.31
CA LYS A 338 4.31 18.42 13.87
C LYS A 338 2.88 18.68 14.35
N PHE A 339 1.87 18.52 13.51
CA PHE A 339 0.46 18.68 13.87
C PHE A 339 0.09 17.88 15.13
N ALA A 340 0.49 16.61 15.22
CA ALA A 340 0.19 15.79 16.39
C ALA A 340 0.96 16.20 17.65
N SER A 341 2.14 16.80 17.50
CA SER A 341 2.96 17.28 18.62
C SER A 341 2.52 18.66 19.09
N ASP A 342 2.16 19.55 18.16
CA ASP A 342 1.66 20.88 18.49
C ASP A 342 0.34 20.81 19.26
N LEU A 343 -0.52 19.85 18.90
CA LEU A 343 -1.84 19.62 19.50
C LEU A 343 -1.85 18.51 20.57
N MET A 344 -0.69 18.19 21.18
CA MET A 344 -0.62 17.08 22.14
C MET A 344 -1.39 17.31 23.45
N ASP A 345 -1.72 18.55 23.77
CA ASP A 345 -2.47 18.91 24.96
C ASP A 345 -4.00 18.68 24.79
N LEU A 346 -4.44 18.43 23.56
CA LEU A 346 -5.83 18.05 23.28
C LEU A 346 -6.14 16.62 23.76
N PRO A 347 -7.38 16.35 24.17
CA PRO A 347 -7.81 14.97 24.41
C PRO A 347 -7.49 14.07 23.20
N LEU A 348 -6.88 12.92 23.44
CA LEU A 348 -6.44 12.01 22.37
C LEU A 348 -7.53 11.64 21.38
N LYS A 349 -8.79 11.53 21.84
CA LYS A 349 -9.94 11.27 20.97
C LYS A 349 -10.15 12.41 19.97
N VAL A 350 -10.10 13.66 20.44
CA VAL A 350 -10.24 14.84 19.59
C VAL A 350 -9.11 14.91 18.57
N LEU A 351 -7.87 14.69 19.00
CA LEU A 351 -6.72 14.68 18.12
C LEU A 351 -6.81 13.57 17.07
N CYS A 352 -7.29 12.38 17.45
CA CYS A 352 -7.52 11.28 16.52
C CYS A 352 -8.53 11.64 15.42
N GLU A 353 -9.64 12.27 15.79
CA GLU A 353 -10.68 12.72 14.85
C GLU A 353 -10.12 13.81 13.91
N LEU A 354 -9.45 14.83 14.46
CA LEU A 354 -8.87 15.92 13.66
C LEU A 354 -7.85 15.42 12.64
N GLY A 355 -6.97 14.50 13.01
CA GLY A 355 -5.92 14.02 12.12
C GLY A 355 -6.27 12.72 11.37
N GLY A 356 -7.47 12.15 11.55
CA GLY A 356 -7.87 10.90 10.91
C GLY A 356 -7.02 9.70 11.33
N TRP A 357 -6.72 9.55 12.63
CA TRP A 357 -6.10 8.36 13.19
C TRP A 357 -7.15 7.40 13.73
N LYS A 358 -7.04 6.14 13.33
CA LYS A 358 -7.98 5.11 13.79
C LYS A 358 -7.78 4.73 15.26
N THR A 359 -6.56 4.87 15.78
CA THR A 359 -6.21 4.48 17.16
C THR A 359 -5.30 5.49 17.82
N ALA A 360 -5.55 5.78 19.10
CA ALA A 360 -4.69 6.63 19.94
C ALA A 360 -3.27 6.06 20.08
N GLU A 361 -3.12 4.74 20.12
CA GLU A 361 -1.81 4.08 20.16
C GLU A 361 -0.90 4.50 18.98
N THR A 362 -1.46 4.63 17.79
CA THR A 362 -0.71 5.10 16.61
C THR A 362 -0.22 6.53 16.81
N VAL A 363 -1.02 7.40 17.43
CA VAL A 363 -0.63 8.80 17.72
C VAL A 363 0.53 8.82 18.70
N LEU A 364 0.38 8.14 19.83
CA LEU A 364 1.38 8.08 20.90
C LEU A 364 2.71 7.47 20.42
N GLN A 365 2.67 6.35 19.74
CA GLN A 365 3.89 5.65 19.31
C GLN A 365 4.60 6.30 18.12
N CYS A 366 3.85 6.94 17.23
CA CYS A 366 4.37 7.33 15.93
C CYS A 366 4.46 8.83 15.68
N TYR A 367 3.64 9.60 16.34
CA TYR A 367 3.45 11.01 15.98
C TYR A 367 3.76 12.01 17.08
N GLN A 368 3.23 11.82 18.29
CA GLN A 368 3.51 12.72 19.40
C GLN A 368 4.91 12.54 19.96
N ARG A 369 5.60 13.66 20.21
CA ARG A 369 6.85 13.71 20.93
C ARG A 369 6.91 15.02 21.70
N PRO A 370 6.91 14.96 23.04
CA PRO A 370 7.18 16.15 23.84
C PRO A 370 8.62 16.61 23.59
N ASP A 371 8.81 17.90 23.46
CA ASP A 371 10.12 18.53 23.47
C ASP A 371 10.66 18.66 24.92
N GLU A 372 11.93 19.02 25.04
CA GLU A 372 12.56 19.17 26.37
C GLU A 372 11.92 20.27 27.23
N ASP A 373 11.45 21.35 26.61
CA ASP A 373 10.83 22.47 27.34
C ASP A 373 9.46 22.08 27.91
N ARG A 374 8.69 21.23 27.14
CA ARG A 374 7.44 20.67 27.67
C ARG A 374 7.68 19.68 28.79
N LEU A 375 8.70 18.83 28.66
CA LEU A 375 9.06 17.91 29.73
C LEU A 375 9.49 18.65 30.99
N ARG A 376 10.28 19.73 30.84
CA ARG A 376 10.72 20.57 31.96
C ARG A 376 9.52 21.25 32.63
N ARG A 377 8.67 21.92 31.85
CA ARG A 377 7.46 22.57 32.39
C ARG A 377 6.57 21.57 33.12
N ALA A 378 6.29 20.42 32.55
CA ALA A 378 5.45 19.41 33.19
C ALA A 378 6.00 18.94 34.55
N ILE A 379 7.33 18.77 34.68
CA ILE A 379 7.94 18.39 35.96
C ILE A 379 7.96 19.52 36.97
N GLU A 380 8.17 20.76 36.52
CA GLU A 380 8.16 21.95 37.35
C GLU A 380 6.76 22.24 37.92
N GLU A 381 5.72 22.19 37.08
CA GLU A 381 4.32 22.33 37.49
C GLU A 381 3.90 21.24 38.48
N TYR A 382 4.28 19.98 38.22
CA TYR A 382 3.99 18.88 39.15
C TYR A 382 4.67 19.03 40.51
N ARG A 383 5.93 19.53 40.56
CA ARG A 383 6.67 19.77 41.79
C ARG A 383 6.23 21.05 42.47
N GLY A 384 5.97 22.14 41.71
CA GLY A 384 5.49 23.40 42.23
C GLY A 384 4.10 23.30 42.88
N GLY A 385 3.20 22.53 42.28
CA GLY A 385 1.89 22.21 42.87
C GLY A 385 1.96 21.44 44.19
N ARG A 386 3.00 20.64 44.41
CA ARG A 386 3.26 19.97 45.70
C ARG A 386 3.85 20.92 46.77
N SER A 387 4.60 21.92 46.39
CA SER A 387 5.17 22.89 47.31
C SER A 387 4.14 23.94 47.83
N ALA A 388 3.08 24.16 47.05
CA ALA A 388 1.97 25.05 47.42
C ALA A 388 0.86 24.35 48.23
N ALA A 389 0.90 23.02 48.35
CA ALA A 389 -0.09 22.21 49.09
C ALA A 389 0.41 21.73 50.46
N ASN A 390 1.63 22.09 50.88
CA ASN A 390 2.20 21.91 52.20
C ASN A 390 2.41 23.32 52.84
#